data_dee346e3fa4c7ae62173c4c732e32880
#
_entry.id   dee346e3fa4c7ae62173c4c732e32880
#
_cell.length_a   1.000
_cell.length_b   1.000
_cell.length_c   1.000
_cell.angle_alpha   90.00
_cell.angle_beta   90.00
_cell.angle_gamma   90.00
#
_symmetry.space_group_name_H-M   'P 1'
#
loop_
_entity.id
_entity.type
_entity.pdbx_description
1 polymer ?
#
loop_
_entity_poly.entity_id
_entity_poly.type
_entity_poly.pdbx_seq_one_letter_code
_entity_poly.pdbx_strand_id
1 'polypeptide(L)' 'MQEETIRDFYGKIIGYIQTDDKGNKVVRDFYRKILGRYDKTSNVTKDFYGRIIARGDQSSGLIYRGK' A
#
# COMPACT_ATOMS: atom_id res chain seq x y z
N MET A 1 2.84 -13.44 7.26
CA MET A 1 2.21 -12.35 6.48
C MET A 1 1.19 -11.64 7.34
N GLN A 2 1.23 -10.32 7.36
CA GLN A 2 0.31 -9.51 8.13
C GLN A 2 -0.52 -8.64 7.18
N GLU A 3 -1.76 -8.41 7.56
CA GLU A 3 -2.64 -7.52 6.80
C GLU A 3 -3.18 -6.44 7.73
N GLU A 4 -3.06 -5.20 7.31
CA GLU A 4 -3.60 -4.06 8.03
C GLU A 4 -4.78 -3.49 7.24
N THR A 5 -5.91 -3.30 7.93
CA THR A 5 -7.09 -2.66 7.33
C THR A 5 -6.98 -1.16 7.55
N ILE A 6 -7.06 -0.38 6.49
CA ILE A 6 -6.99 1.07 6.55
C ILE A 6 -8.39 1.64 6.48
N ARG A 7 -8.71 2.53 7.41
CA ARG A 7 -10.02 3.17 7.50
C ARG A 7 -9.86 4.68 7.40
N ASP A 8 -10.90 5.33 6.91
CA ASP A 8 -10.92 6.79 6.85
C ASP A 8 -11.37 7.37 8.20
N PHE A 9 -11.52 8.69 8.23
CA PHE A 9 -11.92 9.41 9.43
C PHE A 9 -13.29 8.93 9.97
N TYR A 10 -14.16 8.44 9.09
CA TYR A 10 -15.50 7.95 9.47
C TYR A 10 -15.51 6.47 9.83
N GLY A 11 -14.35 5.82 9.84
CA GLY A 11 -14.25 4.39 10.13
C GLY A 11 -14.55 3.47 8.95
N LYS A 12 -14.76 4.03 7.77
CA LYS A 12 -15.03 3.26 6.57
C LYS A 12 -13.75 2.64 6.02
N ILE A 13 -13.80 1.37 5.65
CA ILE A 13 -12.64 0.70 5.08
C ILE A 13 -12.34 1.29 3.71
N ILE A 14 -11.10 1.72 3.50
CA ILE A 14 -10.67 2.32 2.24
C ILE A 14 -9.55 1.53 1.57
N GLY A 15 -8.95 0.59 2.27
CA GLY A 15 -7.93 -0.25 1.68
C GLY A 15 -7.29 -1.19 2.66
N TYR A 16 -6.34 -1.96 2.13
CA TYR A 16 -5.62 -2.98 2.88
C TYR A 16 -4.14 -2.93 2.52
N ILE A 17 -3.29 -3.18 3.51
CA ILE A 17 -1.85 -3.27 3.29
C ILE A 17 -1.40 -4.63 3.82
N GLN A 18 -0.84 -5.46 2.95
CA GLN A 18 -0.30 -6.77 3.30
C GLN A 18 1.22 -6.66 3.37
N THR A 19 1.80 -7.15 4.47
CA THR A 19 3.24 -7.14 4.69
C THR A 19 3.73 -8.57 4.74
N ASP A 20 4.76 -8.90 3.96
CA ASP A 20 5.37 -10.22 3.97
C ASP A 20 6.48 -10.30 5.03
N ASP A 21 7.12 -11.48 5.14
CA ASP A 21 8.14 -11.72 6.15
C ASP A 21 9.40 -10.90 5.91
N LYS A 22 9.61 -10.42 4.69
CA LYS A 22 10.78 -9.60 4.32
C LYS A 22 10.53 -8.11 4.50
N GLY A 23 9.31 -7.74 4.85
CA GLY A 23 8.94 -6.35 5.04
C GLY A 23 8.46 -5.66 3.77
N ASN A 24 8.31 -6.39 2.67
CA ASN A 24 7.69 -5.85 1.45
C ASN A 24 6.20 -5.75 1.66
N LYS A 25 5.58 -4.74 1.06
CA LYS A 25 4.15 -4.50 1.24
C LYS A 25 3.43 -4.45 -0.10
N VAL A 26 2.22 -4.99 -0.11
CA VAL A 26 1.29 -4.87 -1.24
C VAL A 26 0.10 -4.05 -0.75
N VAL A 27 -0.26 -3.02 -1.49
CA VAL A 27 -1.34 -2.11 -1.13
C VAL A 27 -2.52 -2.37 -2.05
N ARG A 28 -3.70 -2.56 -1.46
CA ARG A 28 -4.95 -2.83 -2.18
C ARG A 28 -6.00 -1.82 -1.77
N ASP A 29 -6.92 -1.52 -2.69
CA ASP A 29 -8.08 -0.70 -2.36
C ASP A 29 -9.13 -1.55 -1.63
N PHE A 30 -10.31 -0.98 -1.35
CA PHE A 30 -11.31 -1.73 -0.61
C PHE A 30 -11.96 -2.84 -1.47
N TYR A 31 -11.80 -2.80 -2.80
CA TYR A 31 -12.17 -3.91 -3.68
C TYR A 31 -11.09 -4.98 -3.77
N ARG A 32 -9.99 -4.80 -3.04
CA ARG A 32 -8.79 -5.65 -3.04
C ARG A 32 -8.01 -5.61 -4.36
N LYS A 33 -8.22 -4.57 -5.13
CA LYS A 33 -7.44 -4.32 -6.34
C LYS A 33 -6.08 -3.75 -5.94
N ILE A 34 -5.01 -4.25 -6.55
CA ILE A 34 -3.67 -3.78 -6.23
C ILE A 34 -3.49 -2.34 -6.69
N LEU A 35 -3.11 -1.45 -5.78
CA LEU A 35 -2.81 -0.05 -6.08
C LEU A 35 -1.32 0.18 -6.29
N GLY A 36 -0.48 -0.63 -5.67
CA GLY A 36 0.95 -0.52 -5.75
C GLY A 36 1.62 -1.36 -4.68
N ARG A 37 2.91 -1.12 -4.48
CA ARG A 37 3.67 -1.90 -3.50
C ARG A 37 4.85 -1.11 -2.97
N TYR A 38 5.31 -1.51 -1.80
CA TYR A 38 6.52 -0.99 -1.20
C TYR A 38 7.59 -2.09 -1.23
N ASP A 39 8.77 -1.75 -1.76
CA ASP A 39 9.92 -2.64 -1.80
C ASP A 39 10.89 -2.24 -0.70
N LYS A 40 11.02 -3.07 0.32
CA LYS A 40 11.91 -2.78 1.43
C LYS A 40 13.38 -2.81 1.03
N THR A 41 13.75 -3.68 0.09
CA THR A 41 15.15 -3.81 -0.33
C THR A 41 15.68 -2.52 -0.91
N SER A 42 14.91 -1.88 -1.78
CA SER A 42 15.30 -0.61 -2.39
C SER A 42 14.71 0.60 -1.65
N ASN A 43 13.85 0.36 -0.66
CA ASN A 43 13.21 1.39 0.16
C ASN A 43 12.47 2.41 -0.70
N VAL A 44 11.68 1.92 -1.63
CA VAL A 44 10.87 2.75 -2.52
C VAL A 44 9.44 2.23 -2.59
N THR A 45 8.50 3.15 -2.81
CA THR A 45 7.11 2.83 -3.05
C THR A 45 6.83 2.99 -4.54
N LYS A 46 6.21 1.98 -5.13
CA LYS A 46 5.91 1.92 -6.55
C LYS A 46 4.41 1.89 -6.78
N ASP A 47 3.96 2.43 -7.90
CA ASP A 47 2.57 2.37 -8.28
C ASP A 47 2.21 1.01 -8.90
N PHE A 48 0.97 0.87 -9.37
CA PHE A 48 0.50 -0.36 -10.00
C PHE A 48 1.35 -0.75 -11.23
N TYR A 49 1.87 0.25 -11.93
CA TYR A 49 2.68 0.02 -13.14
C TYR A 49 4.15 -0.22 -12.85
N GLY A 50 4.54 -0.25 -11.57
CA GLY A 50 5.92 -0.47 -11.17
C GLY A 50 6.79 0.76 -11.18
N ARG A 51 6.22 1.94 -11.38
CA ARG A 51 6.97 3.19 -11.36
C ARG A 51 7.20 3.66 -9.92
N ILE A 52 8.40 4.13 -9.65
CA ILE A 52 8.73 4.66 -8.32
C ILE A 52 8.02 6.00 -8.16
N ILE A 53 7.16 6.09 -7.14
CA ILE A 53 6.41 7.31 -6.85
C ILE A 53 6.90 8.02 -5.59
N ALA A 54 7.65 7.31 -4.74
CA ALA A 54 8.19 7.90 -3.52
C ALA A 54 9.34 7.07 -3.00
N ARG A 55 10.23 7.69 -2.27
CA ARG A 55 11.25 6.98 -1.51
C ARG A 55 10.73 6.76 -0.10
N GLY A 56 11.09 5.62 0.48
CA GLY A 56 10.57 5.24 1.79
C GLY A 56 9.20 4.60 1.69
N ASP A 57 8.62 4.30 2.84
CA ASP A 57 7.34 3.61 2.94
C ASP A 57 6.20 4.62 2.89
N GLN A 58 5.58 4.73 1.72
CA GLN A 58 4.40 5.56 1.50
C GLN A 58 3.18 4.70 1.14
N SER A 59 3.11 3.50 1.72
CA SER A 59 2.04 2.54 1.43
C SER A 59 0.65 3.13 1.65
N SER A 60 0.43 3.81 2.78
CA SER A 60 -0.86 4.42 3.06
C SER A 60 -1.21 5.52 2.06
N GLY A 61 -0.20 6.23 1.54
CA GLY A 61 -0.40 7.26 0.52
C GLY A 61 -0.99 6.72 -0.77
N LEU A 62 -0.69 5.46 -1.12
CA LEU A 62 -1.26 4.83 -2.30
C LEU A 62 -2.78 4.72 -2.19
N ILE A 63 -3.29 4.40 -1.00
CA ILE A 63 -4.72 4.27 -0.77
C ILE A 63 -5.42 5.61 -0.94
N TYR A 64 -4.89 6.66 -0.34
CA TYR A 64 -5.48 8.00 -0.45
C TYR A 64 -5.38 8.56 -1.85
N ARG A 65 -4.30 8.24 -2.55
CA ARG A 65 -4.08 8.68 -3.91
C ARG A 65 -5.04 8.03 -4.90
N GLY A 66 -5.48 6.80 -4.62
CA GLY A 66 -6.38 6.06 -5.48
C GLY A 66 -7.85 6.48 -5.39
N LYS A 67 -8.15 7.45 -4.56
CA LYS A 67 -9.53 7.91 -4.37
C LYS A 67 -9.92 8.96 -5.41
#